data_a62b9c7c6d42274ff08e671374039b78
#
_entry.id   a62b9c7c6d42274ff08e671374039b78
#
_cell.length_a   1.000
_cell.length_b   1.000
_cell.length_c   1.000
_cell.angle_alpha   90.00
_cell.angle_beta   90.00
_cell.angle_gamma   90.00
#
_symmetry.space_group_name_H-M   'P 1'
#
loop_
_entity.id
_entity.type
_entity.pdbx_description
1 polymer ?
#
loop_
_entity_poly.entity_id
_entity_poly.type
_entity_poly.pdbx_seq_one_letter_code
_entity_poly.pdbx_strand_id
1 'polypeptide(L)'
;MSSNNFEFIDKFREVNNLEIIESQSDIKRLSKDFYNYSPILTEKLDGCIADLVVRPGDHNAVKKVAEICWKFSIPLTLRGSGTGNYGQAVPLFKGVVMQMSHFNKLENFDPDTGFVKVQSGCLMGDLNKKLEKYGRELRLLPSTWKTATIGGFIAGGSGGIGSIRWGFLRDPGNLIGLEAVTLNEKPTLLKFDAEESEPLNHAYGTNGIITSLLLATDIKRRWYSMVIDCIEFEKTIEILKTLTSAAIELKLGAILEEEIVDHMPI
;
A
#
# COMPACT_ATOMS: atom_id res chain seq x y z
N MET A 1 -10.95 -27.74 -15.76
CA MET A 1 -10.70 -27.48 -14.32
C MET A 1 -10.61 -28.83 -13.66
N SER A 2 -9.45 -29.18 -13.06
CA SER A 2 -9.28 -30.50 -12.42
C SER A 2 -10.08 -30.55 -11.12
N SER A 3 -10.56 -31.73 -10.73
CA SER A 3 -11.33 -32.01 -9.52
C SER A 3 -10.71 -31.51 -8.21
N ASN A 4 -9.40 -31.31 -8.18
CA ASN A 4 -8.65 -30.78 -7.04
C ASN A 4 -8.92 -29.28 -6.72
N ASN A 5 -9.41 -28.50 -7.71
CA ASN A 5 -9.63 -27.05 -7.47
C ASN A 5 -10.88 -26.75 -6.63
N PHE A 6 -11.83 -27.64 -6.55
CA PHE A 6 -13.05 -27.43 -5.75
C PHE A 6 -12.85 -27.77 -4.27
N GLU A 7 -11.98 -28.74 -3.97
CA GLU A 7 -11.78 -29.22 -2.60
C GLU A 7 -11.15 -28.17 -1.66
N PHE A 8 -10.27 -27.29 -2.18
CA PHE A 8 -9.68 -26.26 -1.33
C PHE A 8 -10.60 -25.04 -1.11
N ILE A 9 -11.48 -24.70 -2.07
CA ILE A 9 -12.40 -23.56 -1.93
C ILE A 9 -13.34 -23.78 -0.74
N ASP A 10 -13.82 -25.00 -0.53
CA ASP A 10 -14.69 -25.31 0.60
C ASP A 10 -14.01 -25.08 1.96
N LYS A 11 -12.67 -25.25 2.03
CA LYS A 11 -11.93 -24.92 3.25
C LYS A 11 -11.99 -23.44 3.62
N PHE A 12 -11.99 -22.57 2.62
CA PHE A 12 -12.14 -21.12 2.87
C PHE A 12 -13.57 -20.76 3.30
N ARG A 13 -14.59 -21.48 2.83
CA ARG A 13 -15.99 -21.28 3.22
C ARG A 13 -16.24 -21.59 4.71
N GLU A 14 -15.41 -22.43 5.32
CA GLU A 14 -15.47 -22.76 6.75
C GLU A 14 -14.85 -21.67 7.63
N VAL A 15 -14.16 -20.68 7.05
CA VAL A 15 -13.48 -19.64 7.81
C VAL A 15 -14.47 -18.55 8.21
N ASN A 16 -14.63 -18.35 9.50
CA ASN A 16 -15.47 -17.28 10.02
C ASN A 16 -14.89 -15.89 9.65
N ASN A 17 -15.79 -14.94 9.40
CA ASN A 17 -15.46 -13.56 9.10
C ASN A 17 -14.54 -13.39 7.87
N LEU A 18 -14.76 -14.25 6.86
CA LEU A 18 -14.08 -14.23 5.57
C LEU A 18 -15.08 -14.00 4.45
N GLU A 19 -14.95 -12.90 3.72
CA GLU A 19 -15.68 -12.72 2.45
C GLU A 19 -14.94 -13.45 1.34
N ILE A 20 -15.68 -14.24 0.56
CA ILE A 20 -15.18 -14.97 -0.58
C ILE A 20 -15.78 -14.37 -1.85
N ILE A 21 -14.93 -14.05 -2.81
CA ILE A 21 -15.33 -13.50 -4.11
C ILE A 21 -15.17 -14.59 -5.16
N GLU A 22 -16.28 -15.05 -5.69
CA GLU A 22 -16.35 -16.12 -6.69
C GLU A 22 -16.72 -15.59 -8.10
N SER A 23 -17.13 -14.31 -8.21
CA SER A 23 -17.45 -13.68 -9.47
C SER A 23 -16.20 -13.62 -10.38
N GLN A 24 -16.23 -14.28 -11.52
CA GLN A 24 -15.11 -14.33 -12.47
C GLN A 24 -14.68 -12.94 -12.94
N SER A 25 -15.61 -12.01 -13.12
CA SER A 25 -15.29 -10.62 -13.47
C SER A 25 -14.52 -9.89 -12.37
N ASP A 26 -14.91 -10.10 -11.10
CA ASP A 26 -14.22 -9.51 -9.97
C ASP A 26 -12.86 -10.16 -9.71
N ILE A 27 -12.76 -11.49 -9.81
CA ILE A 27 -11.49 -12.20 -9.71
C ILE A 27 -10.51 -11.66 -10.75
N LYS A 28 -10.94 -11.55 -12.02
CA LYS A 28 -10.13 -10.99 -13.11
C LYS A 28 -9.68 -9.56 -12.81
N ARG A 29 -10.59 -8.70 -12.35
CA ARG A 29 -10.29 -7.30 -11.98
C ARG A 29 -9.32 -7.22 -10.79
N LEU A 30 -9.52 -8.04 -9.77
CA LEU A 30 -8.71 -8.06 -8.55
C LEU A 30 -7.37 -8.79 -8.71
N SER A 31 -7.17 -9.48 -9.83
CA SER A 31 -5.89 -10.09 -10.21
C SER A 31 -4.97 -9.15 -10.98
N LYS A 32 -5.41 -7.92 -11.26
CA LYS A 32 -4.63 -6.93 -12.03
C LYS A 32 -4.29 -5.72 -11.17
N ASP A 33 -3.12 -5.13 -11.40
CA ASP A 33 -2.77 -3.77 -11.02
C ASP A 33 -2.68 -2.89 -12.28
N PHE A 34 -1.94 -1.79 -12.25
CA PHE A 34 -1.77 -0.91 -13.41
C PHE A 34 -0.55 -1.27 -14.28
N TYR A 35 -0.12 -2.53 -14.31
CA TYR A 35 1.00 -3.00 -15.14
C TYR A 35 0.78 -2.75 -16.65
N ASN A 36 -0.45 -2.54 -17.07
CA ASN A 36 -0.82 -2.27 -18.46
C ASN A 36 -0.26 -0.97 -19.04
N TYR A 37 0.32 -0.08 -18.21
CA TYR A 37 1.13 1.03 -18.70
C TYR A 37 2.42 0.57 -19.40
N SER A 38 2.91 -0.63 -19.11
CA SER A 38 4.05 -1.25 -19.77
C SER A 38 3.60 -2.31 -20.78
N PRO A 39 3.88 -2.15 -22.08
CA PRO A 39 3.59 -3.20 -23.08
C PRO A 39 4.27 -4.53 -22.75
N ILE A 40 5.50 -4.48 -22.23
CA ILE A 40 6.28 -5.68 -21.86
C ILE A 40 5.60 -6.42 -20.70
N LEU A 41 5.14 -5.69 -19.68
CA LEU A 41 4.45 -6.32 -18.56
C LEU A 41 3.06 -6.83 -18.98
N THR A 42 2.38 -6.12 -19.87
CA THR A 42 1.09 -6.57 -20.40
C THR A 42 1.23 -7.92 -21.08
N GLU A 43 2.22 -8.09 -21.95
CA GLU A 43 2.47 -9.37 -22.62
C GLU A 43 2.75 -10.52 -21.63
N LYS A 44 3.51 -10.25 -20.57
CA LYS A 44 3.93 -11.27 -19.58
C LYS A 44 2.88 -11.60 -18.54
N LEU A 45 2.06 -10.62 -18.14
CA LEU A 45 1.16 -10.74 -17.00
C LEU A 45 -0.30 -10.89 -17.39
N ASP A 46 -0.65 -10.61 -18.65
CA ASP A 46 -2.03 -10.82 -19.09
C ASP A 46 -2.36 -12.32 -19.06
N GLY A 47 -3.44 -12.67 -18.35
CA GLY A 47 -3.79 -14.07 -18.08
C GLY A 47 -3.33 -14.61 -16.73
N CYS A 48 -2.50 -13.90 -15.96
CA CYS A 48 -2.22 -14.23 -14.56
C CYS A 48 -3.44 -13.89 -13.70
N ILE A 49 -4.32 -14.86 -13.49
CA ILE A 49 -5.60 -14.69 -12.78
C ILE A 49 -5.64 -15.65 -11.61
N ALA A 50 -6.03 -15.17 -10.43
CA ALA A 50 -6.24 -15.99 -9.23
C ALA A 50 -7.35 -17.03 -9.44
N ASP A 51 -7.29 -18.11 -8.68
CA ASP A 51 -8.40 -19.07 -8.60
C ASP A 51 -9.50 -18.55 -7.66
N LEU A 52 -9.14 -17.74 -6.66
CA LEU A 52 -10.04 -17.21 -5.63
C LEU A 52 -9.54 -15.86 -5.13
N VAL A 53 -10.47 -14.99 -4.73
CA VAL A 53 -10.16 -13.77 -3.98
C VAL A 53 -10.88 -13.81 -2.64
N VAL A 54 -10.15 -13.47 -1.57
CA VAL A 54 -10.69 -13.46 -0.21
C VAL A 54 -10.44 -12.11 0.47
N ARG A 55 -11.36 -11.70 1.36
CA ARG A 55 -11.24 -10.50 2.21
C ARG A 55 -11.45 -10.89 3.66
N PRO A 56 -10.38 -11.03 4.44
CA PRO A 56 -10.51 -11.33 5.87
C PRO A 56 -11.02 -10.11 6.62
N GLY A 57 -11.93 -10.32 7.57
CA GLY A 57 -12.49 -9.27 8.42
C GLY A 57 -11.78 -9.11 9.77
N ASP A 58 -10.94 -10.09 10.17
CA ASP A 58 -10.16 -10.04 11.41
C ASP A 58 -8.87 -10.87 11.31
N HIS A 59 -8.02 -10.78 12.35
CA HIS A 59 -6.76 -11.49 12.43
C HIS A 59 -6.91 -13.02 12.43
N ASN A 60 -8.01 -13.55 12.94
CA ASN A 60 -8.26 -15.00 12.94
C ASN A 60 -8.54 -15.49 11.52
N ALA A 61 -9.31 -14.73 10.75
CA ALA A 61 -9.54 -15.02 9.34
C ALA A 61 -8.22 -14.95 8.54
N VAL A 62 -7.37 -13.93 8.76
CA VAL A 62 -6.03 -13.85 8.13
C VAL A 62 -5.19 -15.08 8.44
N LYS A 63 -5.09 -15.47 9.74
CA LYS A 63 -4.32 -16.66 10.14
C LYS A 63 -4.87 -17.93 9.49
N LYS A 64 -6.18 -18.10 9.45
CA LYS A 64 -6.81 -19.29 8.86
C LYS A 64 -6.56 -19.36 7.35
N VAL A 65 -6.66 -18.27 6.63
CA VAL A 65 -6.31 -18.22 5.21
C VAL A 65 -4.83 -18.57 5.01
N ALA A 66 -3.93 -18.00 5.81
CA ALA A 66 -2.50 -18.31 5.75
C ALA A 66 -2.21 -19.80 6.06
N GLU A 67 -2.86 -20.38 7.08
CA GLU A 67 -2.76 -21.79 7.44
C GLU A 67 -3.21 -22.71 6.29
N ILE A 68 -4.35 -22.42 5.66
CA ILE A 68 -4.87 -23.17 4.53
C ILE A 68 -3.89 -23.09 3.35
N CYS A 69 -3.44 -21.87 3.00
CA CYS A 69 -2.50 -21.69 1.91
C CYS A 69 -1.19 -22.45 2.15
N TRP A 70 -0.65 -22.40 3.36
CA TRP A 70 0.55 -23.15 3.73
C TRP A 70 0.33 -24.67 3.64
N LYS A 71 -0.73 -25.18 4.29
CA LYS A 71 -1.03 -26.62 4.36
C LYS A 71 -1.23 -27.26 2.98
N PHE A 72 -1.89 -26.55 2.08
CA PHE A 72 -2.20 -27.06 0.75
C PHE A 72 -1.26 -26.54 -0.36
N SER A 73 -0.17 -25.85 0.02
CA SER A 73 0.79 -25.26 -0.91
C SER A 73 0.11 -24.37 -1.97
N ILE A 74 -0.89 -23.58 -1.55
CA ILE A 74 -1.61 -22.67 -2.42
C ILE A 74 -0.86 -21.34 -2.47
N PRO A 75 -0.49 -20.83 -3.66
CA PRO A 75 0.11 -19.51 -3.80
C PRO A 75 -0.79 -18.42 -3.22
N LEU A 76 -0.22 -17.54 -2.41
CA LEU A 76 -0.94 -16.42 -1.78
C LEU A 76 -0.34 -15.10 -2.25
N THR A 77 -1.18 -14.28 -2.88
CA THR A 77 -0.82 -12.92 -3.29
C THR A 77 -1.54 -11.91 -2.42
N LEU A 78 -0.78 -11.03 -1.77
CA LEU A 78 -1.37 -9.97 -0.93
C LEU A 78 -1.74 -8.77 -1.79
N ARG A 79 -2.88 -8.15 -1.48
CA ARG A 79 -3.37 -7.00 -2.21
C ARG A 79 -3.95 -5.94 -1.27
N GLY A 80 -3.48 -4.70 -1.39
CA GLY A 80 -4.19 -3.52 -0.93
C GLY A 80 -5.23 -3.08 -1.96
N SER A 81 -5.11 -1.88 -2.49
CA SER A 81 -5.97 -1.40 -3.60
C SER A 81 -5.46 -1.80 -4.99
N GLY A 82 -4.21 -2.26 -5.11
CA GLY A 82 -3.59 -2.61 -6.40
C GLY A 82 -3.28 -1.39 -7.26
N THR A 83 -2.85 -0.29 -6.64
CA THR A 83 -2.45 0.95 -7.33
C THR A 83 -1.01 0.93 -7.85
N GLY A 84 -0.27 -0.15 -7.64
CA GLY A 84 1.05 -0.38 -8.25
C GLY A 84 0.96 -0.58 -9.76
N ASN A 85 2.08 -0.42 -10.46
CA ASN A 85 2.15 -0.51 -11.91
C ASN A 85 3.27 -1.44 -12.44
N TYR A 86 3.80 -2.29 -11.57
CA TYR A 86 4.86 -3.25 -11.92
C TYR A 86 4.43 -4.72 -11.78
N GLY A 87 3.15 -5.01 -11.58
CA GLY A 87 2.67 -6.37 -11.38
C GLY A 87 2.81 -6.90 -9.95
N GLN A 88 3.07 -6.03 -8.96
CA GLN A 88 3.32 -6.45 -7.58
C GLN A 88 2.14 -7.17 -6.92
N ALA A 89 0.91 -6.86 -7.34
CA ALA A 89 -0.32 -7.47 -6.82
C ALA A 89 -0.94 -8.49 -7.78
N VAL A 90 -0.17 -8.97 -8.76
CA VAL A 90 -0.64 -9.94 -9.76
C VAL A 90 -0.32 -11.37 -9.28
N PRO A 91 -1.28 -12.29 -9.27
CA PRO A 91 -1.09 -13.68 -8.84
C PRO A 91 -0.39 -14.50 -9.94
N LEU A 92 0.95 -14.43 -10.00
CA LEU A 92 1.77 -15.04 -11.04
C LEU A 92 1.56 -16.55 -11.18
N PHE A 93 1.24 -17.22 -10.08
CA PHE A 93 1.07 -18.67 -9.99
C PHE A 93 -0.39 -19.06 -9.66
N LYS A 94 -1.37 -18.22 -10.03
CA LYS A 94 -2.77 -18.41 -9.64
C LYS A 94 -2.95 -18.40 -8.12
N GLY A 95 -3.71 -19.38 -7.57
CA GLY A 95 -3.95 -19.47 -6.12
C GLY A 95 -4.90 -18.40 -5.60
N VAL A 96 -4.63 -17.87 -4.41
CA VAL A 96 -5.50 -16.95 -3.69
C VAL A 96 -4.94 -15.53 -3.69
N VAL A 97 -5.78 -14.56 -4.01
CA VAL A 97 -5.53 -13.14 -3.71
C VAL A 97 -6.21 -12.80 -2.40
N MET A 98 -5.44 -12.37 -1.41
CA MET A 98 -5.95 -11.84 -0.14
C MET A 98 -6.00 -10.32 -0.20
N GLN A 99 -7.19 -9.76 -0.34
CA GLN A 99 -7.41 -8.32 -0.38
C GLN A 99 -7.69 -7.78 1.03
N MET A 100 -6.85 -6.85 1.51
CA MET A 100 -6.89 -6.35 2.89
C MET A 100 -7.90 -5.22 3.13
N SER A 101 -8.86 -4.99 2.21
CA SER A 101 -9.79 -3.85 2.25
C SER A 101 -10.68 -3.78 3.51
N HIS A 102 -10.93 -4.90 4.19
CA HIS A 102 -11.68 -4.94 5.44
C HIS A 102 -10.84 -4.54 6.67
N PHE A 103 -9.50 -4.55 6.53
CA PHE A 103 -8.59 -4.00 7.54
C PHE A 103 -8.42 -2.49 7.34
N ASN A 104 -9.47 -1.69 7.60
CA ASN A 104 -9.54 -0.28 7.21
C ASN A 104 -9.78 0.70 8.38
N LYS A 105 -9.60 0.24 9.63
CA LYS A 105 -9.87 1.06 10.82
C LYS A 105 -8.64 1.88 11.21
N LEU A 106 -8.87 3.13 11.64
CA LEU A 106 -7.98 3.84 12.52
C LEU A 106 -8.21 3.25 13.91
N GLU A 107 -7.22 2.57 14.49
CA GLU A 107 -7.36 1.86 15.76
C GLU A 107 -7.12 2.78 16.95
N ASN A 108 -6.11 3.63 16.88
CA ASN A 108 -5.75 4.56 17.93
C ASN A 108 -5.02 5.78 17.37
N PHE A 109 -5.16 6.90 18.04
CA PHE A 109 -4.35 8.10 17.85
C PHE A 109 -3.90 8.61 19.22
N ASP A 110 -2.60 8.80 19.37
CA ASP A 110 -1.98 9.36 20.57
C ASP A 110 -1.70 10.86 20.36
N PRO A 111 -2.38 11.75 21.07
CA PRO A 111 -2.20 13.19 20.90
C PRO A 111 -0.85 13.69 21.41
N ASP A 112 -0.23 13.01 22.37
CA ASP A 112 1.04 13.45 22.98
C ASP A 112 2.22 13.20 22.03
N THR A 113 2.26 12.04 21.40
CA THR A 113 3.31 11.67 20.45
C THR A 113 2.95 12.04 19.00
N GLY A 114 1.67 12.19 18.71
CA GLY A 114 1.16 12.33 17.35
C GLY A 114 1.25 11.03 16.53
N PHE A 115 1.36 9.88 17.20
CA PHE A 115 1.39 8.58 16.52
C PHE A 115 -0.03 8.07 16.26
N VAL A 116 -0.19 7.40 15.12
CA VAL A 116 -1.46 6.78 14.73
C VAL A 116 -1.26 5.29 14.52
N LYS A 117 -2.10 4.47 15.14
CA LYS A 117 -2.20 3.04 14.83
C LYS A 117 -3.35 2.82 13.86
N VAL A 118 -3.06 2.20 12.71
CA VAL A 118 -3.99 2.06 11.61
C VAL A 118 -3.86 0.69 10.95
N GLN A 119 -4.98 0.12 10.52
CA GLN A 119 -5.01 -1.14 9.79
C GLN A 119 -4.53 -0.97 8.34
N SER A 120 -3.87 -1.99 7.81
CA SER A 120 -3.11 -1.96 6.55
C SER A 120 -3.95 -1.66 5.29
N GLY A 121 -5.23 -2.03 5.29
CA GLY A 121 -6.17 -1.78 4.19
C GLY A 121 -6.84 -0.41 4.24
N CYS A 122 -6.52 0.43 5.24
CA CYS A 122 -7.06 1.79 5.30
C CYS A 122 -6.56 2.61 4.11
N LEU A 123 -7.48 3.26 3.41
CA LEU A 123 -7.13 4.20 2.34
C LEU A 123 -6.42 5.42 2.92
N MET A 124 -5.32 5.82 2.30
CA MET A 124 -4.52 6.94 2.80
C MET A 124 -5.28 8.26 2.77
N GLY A 125 -6.16 8.46 1.78
CA GLY A 125 -7.03 9.63 1.72
C GLY A 125 -8.01 9.70 2.87
N ASP A 126 -8.65 8.58 3.22
CA ASP A 126 -9.57 8.49 4.34
C ASP A 126 -8.85 8.65 5.68
N LEU A 127 -7.67 8.07 5.82
CA LEU A 127 -6.82 8.22 6.99
C LEU A 127 -6.43 9.69 7.19
N ASN A 128 -5.95 10.33 6.14
CA ASN A 128 -5.56 11.74 6.21
C ASN A 128 -6.73 12.65 6.62
N LYS A 129 -7.92 12.41 6.06
CA LYS A 129 -9.15 13.11 6.45
C LYS A 129 -9.55 12.85 7.91
N LYS A 130 -9.38 11.63 8.41
CA LYS A 130 -9.63 11.32 9.83
C LYS A 130 -8.65 12.03 10.76
N LEU A 131 -7.39 12.18 10.35
CA LEU A 131 -6.34 12.87 11.11
C LEU A 131 -6.59 14.38 11.24
N GLU A 132 -7.31 14.98 10.29
CA GLU A 132 -7.68 16.41 10.35
C GLU A 132 -8.40 16.82 11.64
N LYS A 133 -9.19 15.91 12.21
CA LYS A 133 -9.91 16.13 13.48
C LYS A 133 -8.97 16.36 14.67
N TYR A 134 -7.73 15.87 14.52
CA TYR A 134 -6.67 16.02 15.52
C TYR A 134 -5.66 17.11 15.14
N GLY A 135 -5.94 17.89 14.08
CA GLY A 135 -5.00 18.89 13.56
C GLY A 135 -3.73 18.27 12.98
N ARG A 136 -3.82 17.03 12.47
CA ARG A 136 -2.68 16.25 11.96
C ARG A 136 -2.88 15.88 10.51
N GLU A 137 -1.77 15.52 9.82
CA GLU A 137 -1.75 14.99 8.48
C GLU A 137 -0.70 13.89 8.35
N LEU A 138 -0.84 13.05 7.32
CA LEU A 138 0.19 12.07 6.96
C LEU A 138 1.44 12.80 6.45
N ARG A 139 2.61 12.34 6.89
CA ARG A 139 3.91 12.85 6.44
C ARG A 139 4.15 12.57 4.97
N LEU A 140 3.72 11.41 4.50
CA LEU A 140 4.01 10.88 3.17
C LEU A 140 2.73 10.40 2.48
N LEU A 141 2.62 10.72 1.19
CA LEU A 141 1.48 10.36 0.36
C LEU A 141 1.98 9.96 -1.04
N PRO A 142 1.57 8.82 -1.60
CA PRO A 142 1.83 8.52 -3.01
C PRO A 142 0.96 9.40 -3.92
N SER A 143 1.29 9.51 -5.19
CA SER A 143 0.42 10.19 -6.19
C SER A 143 -1.00 9.61 -6.21
N THR A 144 -1.13 8.34 -5.92
CA THR A 144 -2.40 7.59 -5.84
C THR A 144 -3.07 7.62 -4.44
N TRP A 145 -2.70 8.56 -3.58
CA TRP A 145 -3.09 8.60 -2.16
C TRP A 145 -4.61 8.50 -1.91
N LYS A 146 -5.44 8.95 -2.84
CA LYS A 146 -6.91 8.86 -2.72
C LYS A 146 -7.40 7.42 -2.70
N THR A 147 -6.68 6.51 -3.36
CA THR A 147 -7.07 5.12 -3.58
C THR A 147 -6.07 4.11 -3.04
N ALA A 148 -4.82 4.50 -2.75
CA ALA A 148 -3.82 3.63 -2.18
C ALA A 148 -4.11 3.29 -0.71
N THR A 149 -3.80 2.05 -0.30
CA THR A 149 -3.83 1.65 1.11
C THR A 149 -2.48 1.88 1.77
N ILE A 150 -2.49 2.17 3.08
CA ILE A 150 -1.25 2.42 3.82
C ILE A 150 -0.34 1.19 3.89
N GLY A 151 -0.90 -0.02 4.03
CA GLY A 151 -0.14 -1.26 3.99
C GLY A 151 0.46 -1.54 2.60
N GLY A 152 -0.28 -1.22 1.53
CA GLY A 152 0.25 -1.30 0.17
C GLY A 152 1.36 -0.29 -0.09
N PHE A 153 1.30 0.89 0.51
CA PHE A 153 2.33 1.92 0.37
C PHE A 153 3.64 1.51 1.02
N ILE A 154 3.63 0.96 2.26
CA ILE A 154 4.83 0.47 2.91
C ILE A 154 5.39 -0.78 2.21
N ALA A 155 4.52 -1.73 1.84
CA ALA A 155 4.92 -2.93 1.12
C ALA A 155 5.50 -2.63 -0.27
N GLY A 156 5.01 -1.58 -0.95
CA GLY A 156 5.52 -1.12 -2.24
C GLY A 156 6.81 -0.31 -2.16
N GLY A 157 7.17 0.22 -1.00
CA GLY A 157 8.42 0.95 -0.74
C GLY A 157 8.57 2.25 -1.53
N SER A 158 7.47 2.82 -2.01
CA SER A 158 7.50 4.05 -2.81
C SER A 158 7.77 5.28 -1.95
N GLY A 159 8.46 6.27 -2.53
CA GLY A 159 8.46 7.64 -2.04
C GLY A 159 7.15 8.36 -2.39
N GLY A 160 7.14 9.67 -2.29
CA GLY A 160 5.96 10.43 -2.70
C GLY A 160 5.97 11.87 -2.20
N ILE A 161 4.80 12.46 -2.19
CA ILE A 161 4.56 13.81 -1.64
C ILE A 161 4.97 13.80 -0.16
N GLY A 162 5.84 14.70 0.25
CA GLY A 162 6.39 14.76 1.60
C GLY A 162 7.79 14.17 1.75
N SER A 163 8.27 13.36 0.77
CA SER A 163 9.59 12.72 0.88
C SER A 163 10.75 13.70 0.86
N ILE A 164 10.61 14.88 0.28
CA ILE A 164 11.60 15.95 0.34
C ILE A 164 11.93 16.38 1.78
N ARG A 165 10.97 16.23 2.69
CA ARG A 165 11.09 16.58 4.11
C ARG A 165 11.34 15.37 5.00
N TRP A 166 10.67 14.25 4.70
CA TRP A 166 10.57 13.11 5.61
C TRP A 166 11.27 11.85 5.11
N GLY A 167 11.86 11.87 3.88
CA GLY A 167 12.41 10.68 3.26
C GLY A 167 11.33 9.68 2.82
N PHE A 168 11.59 8.41 2.97
CA PHE A 168 10.64 7.33 2.69
C PHE A 168 9.85 6.93 3.95
N LEU A 169 8.73 6.23 3.77
CA LEU A 169 7.94 5.77 4.92
C LEU A 169 8.76 4.86 5.86
N ARG A 170 9.66 4.06 5.31
CA ARG A 170 10.57 3.19 6.06
C ARG A 170 11.71 3.90 6.78
N ASP A 171 11.98 5.17 6.44
CA ASP A 171 13.09 5.90 7.07
C ASP A 171 12.79 6.15 8.55
N PRO A 172 13.83 6.20 9.40
CA PRO A 172 13.68 6.31 10.84
C PRO A 172 12.75 7.45 11.27
N GLY A 173 11.84 7.14 12.18
CA GLY A 173 10.89 8.09 12.74
C GLY A 173 9.59 8.31 11.94
N ASN A 174 9.42 7.66 10.78
CA ASN A 174 8.14 7.67 10.04
C ASN A 174 7.29 6.43 10.38
N LEU A 175 7.83 5.23 10.16
CA LEU A 175 7.26 3.99 10.66
C LEU A 175 7.82 3.73 12.06
N ILE A 176 6.95 3.62 13.04
CA ILE A 176 7.31 3.37 14.44
C ILE A 176 7.23 1.87 14.76
N GLY A 177 6.41 1.14 14.01
CA GLY A 177 6.28 -0.30 14.11
C GLY A 177 5.12 -0.81 13.26
N LEU A 178 4.99 -2.14 13.19
CA LEU A 178 3.87 -2.77 12.50
C LEU A 178 3.51 -4.13 13.12
N GLU A 179 2.36 -4.64 12.73
CA GLU A 179 1.92 -5.99 13.05
C GLU A 179 1.76 -6.79 11.76
N ALA A 180 2.26 -8.02 11.75
CA ALA A 180 2.12 -8.91 10.61
C ALA A 180 1.83 -10.35 11.04
N VAL A 181 1.10 -11.08 10.19
CA VAL A 181 0.84 -12.51 10.35
C VAL A 181 1.86 -13.28 9.50
N THR A 182 2.46 -14.31 10.10
CA THR A 182 3.39 -15.21 9.40
C THR A 182 2.67 -16.14 8.45
N LEU A 183 3.37 -16.59 7.39
CA LEU A 183 2.90 -17.65 6.50
C LEU A 183 3.70 -18.93 6.79
N ASN A 184 3.18 -19.76 7.67
CA ASN A 184 3.79 -21.03 8.10
C ASN A 184 2.70 -22.01 8.58
N GLU A 185 3.12 -23.18 9.10
CA GLU A 185 2.21 -24.20 9.62
C GLU A 185 1.26 -23.69 10.72
N LYS A 186 1.74 -22.77 11.57
CA LYS A 186 0.98 -22.16 12.68
C LYS A 186 1.08 -20.65 12.62
N PRO A 187 0.28 -20.00 11.74
CA PRO A 187 0.39 -18.56 11.54
C PRO A 187 0.19 -17.77 12.83
N THR A 188 1.15 -16.90 13.12
CA THR A 188 1.19 -16.11 14.35
C THR A 188 1.18 -14.62 14.02
N LEU A 189 0.45 -13.84 14.81
CA LEU A 189 0.51 -12.38 14.75
C LEU A 189 1.73 -11.93 15.55
N LEU A 190 2.66 -11.29 14.86
CA LEU A 190 3.88 -10.73 15.44
C LEU A 190 3.78 -9.20 15.45
N LYS A 191 4.43 -8.59 16.43
CA LYS A 191 4.61 -7.16 16.54
C LYS A 191 6.08 -6.85 16.35
N PHE A 192 6.36 -5.85 15.56
CA PHE A 192 7.69 -5.41 15.19
C PHE A 192 7.82 -3.93 15.54
N ASP A 193 8.96 -3.53 16.09
CA ASP A 193 9.35 -2.14 16.16
C ASP A 193 9.83 -1.62 14.79
N ALA A 194 10.35 -0.41 14.74
CA ALA A 194 10.79 0.22 13.50
C ALA A 194 11.93 -0.56 12.81
N GLU A 195 12.93 -1.03 13.59
CA GLU A 195 14.10 -1.75 13.10
C GLU A 195 13.72 -3.18 12.67
N GLU A 196 12.99 -3.88 13.51
CA GLU A 196 12.52 -5.24 13.26
C GLU A 196 11.58 -5.34 12.06
N SER A 197 10.89 -4.24 11.70
CA SER A 197 9.97 -4.19 10.55
C SER A 197 10.67 -4.03 9.19
N GLU A 198 11.98 -3.76 9.14
CA GLU A 198 12.70 -3.54 7.89
C GLU A 198 12.55 -4.68 6.86
N PRO A 199 12.57 -5.98 7.22
CA PRO A 199 12.35 -7.06 6.26
C PRO A 199 10.97 -7.07 5.60
N LEU A 200 9.98 -6.38 6.18
CA LEU A 200 8.61 -6.28 5.65
C LEU A 200 8.41 -5.05 4.76
N ASN A 201 9.31 -4.08 4.87
CA ASN A 201 9.29 -2.86 4.06
C ASN A 201 9.77 -3.17 2.63
N HIS A 202 9.06 -2.61 1.63
CA HIS A 202 9.41 -2.79 0.21
C HIS A 202 9.55 -4.27 -0.21
N ALA A 203 8.85 -5.17 0.48
CA ALA A 203 8.91 -6.61 0.23
C ALA A 203 7.71 -7.14 -0.57
N TYR A 204 6.84 -6.26 -1.04
CA TYR A 204 5.63 -6.59 -1.82
C TYR A 204 4.74 -7.67 -1.18
N GLY A 205 4.78 -7.79 0.16
CA GLY A 205 4.03 -8.79 0.91
C GLY A 205 4.62 -10.21 0.90
N THR A 206 5.85 -10.40 0.39
CA THR A 206 6.48 -11.74 0.33
C THR A 206 6.98 -12.24 1.69
N ASN A 207 7.27 -11.32 2.63
CA ASN A 207 7.89 -11.65 3.92
C ASN A 207 6.89 -11.72 5.09
N GLY A 208 5.61 -11.46 4.85
CA GLY A 208 4.55 -11.51 5.86
C GLY A 208 3.30 -10.73 5.47
N ILE A 209 2.22 -10.97 6.16
CA ILE A 209 0.91 -10.37 5.91
C ILE A 209 0.74 -9.19 6.87
N ILE A 210 1.07 -7.97 6.44
CA ILE A 210 0.95 -6.76 7.26
C ILE A 210 -0.53 -6.49 7.57
N THR A 211 -0.87 -6.38 8.85
CA THR A 211 -2.25 -6.16 9.32
C THR A 211 -2.47 -4.76 9.89
N SER A 212 -1.49 -4.20 10.59
CA SER A 212 -1.56 -2.81 11.08
C SER A 212 -0.18 -2.14 11.11
N LEU A 213 -0.17 -0.81 11.16
CA LEU A 213 1.02 0.03 11.22
C LEU A 213 0.86 1.07 12.32
N LEU A 214 1.95 1.37 13.02
CA LEU A 214 2.08 2.51 13.91
C LEU A 214 2.95 3.56 13.22
N LEU A 215 2.38 4.72 12.92
CA LEU A 215 3.00 5.76 12.10
C LEU A 215 3.10 7.07 12.85
N ALA A 216 4.17 7.82 12.60
CA ALA A 216 4.25 9.21 12.98
C ALA A 216 3.47 10.09 11.99
N THR A 217 2.78 11.09 12.52
CA THR A 217 2.05 12.09 11.73
C THR A 217 2.72 13.45 11.84
N ASP A 218 2.35 14.38 10.98
CA ASP A 218 2.78 15.79 11.09
C ASP A 218 1.61 16.69 11.49
N ILE A 219 1.91 17.90 11.95
CA ILE A 219 0.91 18.95 12.19
C ILE A 219 0.32 19.33 10.84
N LYS A 220 -1.02 19.40 10.78
CA LYS A 220 -1.72 19.82 9.56
C LYS A 220 -1.35 21.26 9.22
N ARG A 221 -0.93 21.46 7.98
CA ARG A 221 -0.59 22.78 7.44
C ARG A 221 -1.52 23.18 6.30
N ARG A 222 -1.60 24.48 6.07
CA ARG A 222 -2.18 25.00 4.83
C ARG A 222 -1.09 25.06 3.77
N TRP A 223 -1.18 24.17 2.80
CA TRP A 223 -0.25 24.10 1.68
C TRP A 223 -0.72 24.98 0.53
N TYR A 224 0.24 25.60 -0.16
CA TYR A 224 0.02 26.38 -1.38
C TYR A 224 0.78 25.72 -2.53
N SER A 225 0.15 25.62 -3.68
CA SER A 225 0.81 25.20 -4.92
C SER A 225 1.27 26.43 -5.68
N MET A 226 2.46 26.35 -6.25
CA MET A 226 3.04 27.42 -7.08
C MET A 226 3.65 26.77 -8.32
N VAL A 227 3.40 27.35 -9.47
CA VAL A 227 4.07 27.05 -10.73
C VAL A 227 5.02 28.19 -11.05
N ILE A 228 6.26 27.87 -11.36
CA ILE A 228 7.29 28.84 -11.77
C ILE A 228 7.67 28.48 -13.19
N ASP A 229 7.37 29.36 -14.11
CA ASP A 229 7.76 29.23 -15.52
C ASP A 229 9.22 29.69 -15.72
N CYS A 230 10.02 28.90 -16.42
CA CYS A 230 11.41 29.16 -16.69
C CYS A 230 11.76 28.79 -18.14
N ILE A 231 12.41 29.68 -18.84
CA ILE A 231 12.81 29.47 -20.24
C ILE A 231 13.95 28.45 -20.36
N GLU A 232 14.86 28.41 -19.39
CA GLU A 232 16.08 27.59 -19.42
C GLU A 232 16.01 26.47 -18.39
N PHE A 233 16.30 25.24 -18.80
CA PHE A 233 16.27 24.06 -17.94
C PHE A 233 17.24 24.17 -16.76
N GLU A 234 18.46 24.65 -17.01
CA GLU A 234 19.50 24.88 -15.99
C GLU A 234 19.03 25.84 -14.91
N LYS A 235 18.30 26.87 -15.30
CA LYS A 235 17.69 27.85 -14.39
C LYS A 235 16.64 27.22 -13.50
N THR A 236 15.85 26.31 -14.05
CA THR A 236 14.83 25.55 -13.29
C THR A 236 15.48 24.69 -12.21
N ILE A 237 16.62 24.03 -12.53
CA ILE A 237 17.38 23.23 -11.55
C ILE A 237 17.93 24.12 -10.44
N GLU A 238 18.49 25.30 -10.76
CA GLU A 238 19.00 26.26 -9.77
C GLU A 238 17.92 26.75 -8.83
N ILE A 239 16.72 27.06 -9.36
CA ILE A 239 15.57 27.48 -8.56
C ILE A 239 15.17 26.36 -7.60
N LEU A 240 15.02 25.13 -8.07
CA LEU A 240 14.66 24.00 -7.22
C LEU A 240 15.70 23.75 -6.12
N LYS A 241 17.00 23.80 -6.44
CA LYS A 241 18.08 23.71 -5.46
C LYS A 241 18.00 24.83 -4.41
N THR A 242 17.74 26.05 -4.85
CA THR A 242 17.59 27.20 -3.96
C THR A 242 16.40 27.03 -3.02
N LEU A 243 15.25 26.59 -3.55
CA LEU A 243 14.06 26.33 -2.75
C LEU A 243 14.29 25.20 -1.73
N THR A 244 14.97 24.13 -2.10
CA THR A 244 15.27 23.01 -1.19
C THR A 244 16.28 23.38 -0.11
N SER A 245 17.13 24.38 -0.36
CA SER A 245 18.12 24.89 0.61
C SER A 245 17.61 26.09 1.43
N ALA A 246 16.49 26.67 1.05
CA ALA A 246 15.90 27.78 1.77
C ALA A 246 15.21 27.33 3.06
N ALA A 247 15.05 28.24 4.01
CA ALA A 247 14.34 28.00 5.26
C ALA A 247 12.79 28.01 5.07
N ILE A 248 12.31 27.35 4.01
CA ILE A 248 10.89 27.17 3.70
C ILE A 248 10.50 25.69 3.78
N GLU A 249 9.27 25.44 4.20
CA GLU A 249 8.77 24.07 4.24
C GLU A 249 8.23 23.70 2.85
N LEU A 250 8.88 22.71 2.20
CA LEU A 250 8.41 22.12 0.96
C LEU A 250 7.75 20.77 1.23
N LYS A 251 6.61 20.52 0.61
CA LYS A 251 5.95 19.21 0.61
C LYS A 251 6.27 18.42 -0.64
N LEU A 252 6.38 19.11 -1.77
CA LEU A 252 6.74 18.54 -3.07
C LEU A 252 7.47 19.62 -3.89
N GLY A 253 8.50 19.21 -4.61
CA GLY A 253 9.13 19.99 -5.67
C GLY A 253 9.32 19.09 -6.88
N ALA A 254 8.90 19.55 -8.05
CA ALA A 254 9.05 18.82 -9.31
C ALA A 254 9.41 19.79 -10.43
N ILE A 255 10.18 19.31 -11.40
CA ILE A 255 10.45 19.99 -12.67
C ILE A 255 9.63 19.24 -13.73
N LEU A 256 8.89 19.98 -14.52
CA LEU A 256 8.05 19.44 -15.59
C LEU A 256 8.44 20.13 -16.90
N GLU A 257 8.49 19.36 -17.97
CA GLU A 257 8.65 19.91 -19.32
C GLU A 257 7.33 20.54 -19.79
N GLU A 258 7.42 21.57 -20.64
CA GLU A 258 6.27 22.32 -21.16
C GLU A 258 5.21 21.40 -21.78
N GLU A 259 5.65 20.44 -22.60
CA GLU A 259 4.75 19.46 -23.24
C GLU A 259 3.93 18.64 -22.25
N ILE A 260 4.46 18.38 -21.05
CA ILE A 260 3.74 17.67 -19.97
C ILE A 260 2.73 18.61 -19.33
N VAL A 261 3.14 19.85 -19.08
CA VAL A 261 2.29 20.87 -18.43
C VAL A 261 1.03 21.16 -19.25
N ASP A 262 1.15 21.23 -20.57
CA ASP A 262 0.03 21.44 -21.50
C ASP A 262 -1.06 20.35 -21.44
N HIS A 263 -0.70 19.19 -20.93
CA HIS A 263 -1.62 18.04 -20.76
C HIS A 263 -2.11 17.86 -19.33
N MET A 264 -1.67 18.69 -18.39
CA MET A 264 -2.11 18.63 -17.01
C MET A 264 -3.38 19.46 -16.77
N PRO A 265 -4.37 18.96 -16.02
CA PRO A 265 -5.47 19.78 -15.55
C PRO A 265 -4.94 20.72 -14.44
N ILE A 266 -4.49 21.91 -14.84
CA ILE A 266 -4.07 22.97 -13.91
C ILE A 266 -5.27 23.85 -13.56
#